data_3bcb4ca099bb296249b823e74513a0c9
#
_entry.id   3bcb4ca099bb296249b823e74513a0c9
#
_cell.length_a   1.000
_cell.length_b   1.000
_cell.length_c   1.000
_cell.angle_alpha   90.00
_cell.angle_beta   90.00
_cell.angle_gamma   90.00
#
_symmetry.space_group_name_H-M   'P 1'
#
loop_
_entity.id
_entity.type
_entity.pdbx_description
1 polymer ?
#
loop_
_entity_poly.entity_id
_entity_poly.type
_entity_poly.pdbx_seq_one_letter_code
_entity_poly.pdbx_strand_id
1 'polypeptide(L)'
;MLRVTASPGEAYSPYGDRCAFWIAESEPKFPRRVREREATPLVLTGHGLLLRVDKGCLLVRDGNTHYPAEQREWRFFNAALDIPPAFVVLDGSGNITLDAIDWLARHRVPLIRVRWDGIFASIVTSGGQAASADKVDWQQRTRCEPRARLAFAIELIRQKAQNTLVTLGGFLPRGPLWDRACKNIESRARSLKDDPPRTFASLLGIEGSIAADYFRVWSCLSIKWKPLKRYPIPRNWSTYRSRVALRHGIRLRADGGGYNRGATHPINAMLNYAYAVLIARTQIRLIVGGYDPTIGIMHEKRALRGINPGFALDHMEPMRPVVDRAVLRLVDTVTFTGADFSIQHDGVCRMNPELARRVAQLALTFTRQN
;
A
#
# COMPACT_ATOMS: atom_id res chain seq x y z
N MET A 1 -33.22 11.03 26.60
CA MET A 1 -34.43 10.98 27.49
C MET A 1 -35.68 11.11 26.62
N LEU A 2 -36.25 10.03 26.19
CA LEU A 2 -37.58 9.99 25.56
C LEU A 2 -38.55 9.52 26.62
N ARG A 3 -39.37 10.43 27.13
CA ARG A 3 -40.53 10.10 27.97
C ARG A 3 -41.60 9.49 27.07
N VAL A 4 -41.81 8.20 27.18
CA VAL A 4 -42.99 7.56 26.65
C VAL A 4 -44.13 7.84 27.68
N THR A 5 -45.06 8.69 27.31
CA THR A 5 -46.29 8.87 28.04
C THR A 5 -47.21 7.70 27.69
N ALA A 6 -47.43 6.80 28.61
CA ALA A 6 -48.40 5.72 28.46
C ALA A 6 -49.81 6.29 28.47
N SER A 7 -50.64 5.86 27.52
CA SER A 7 -52.09 6.19 27.47
C SER A 7 -52.83 5.47 28.60
N PRO A 8 -53.82 6.06 29.24
CA PRO A 8 -54.61 5.43 30.31
C PRO A 8 -55.48 4.34 29.71
N GLY A 9 -55.09 3.07 29.90
CA GLY A 9 -55.88 1.92 29.47
C GLY A 9 -55.04 0.65 29.15
N GLU A 10 -53.72 0.74 29.15
CA GLU A 10 -52.90 -0.48 28.95
C GLU A 10 -52.77 -1.27 30.25
N ALA A 11 -53.19 -2.53 30.22
CA ALA A 11 -53.04 -3.46 31.31
C ALA A 11 -51.54 -3.61 31.66
N TYR A 12 -51.18 -3.40 32.91
CA TYR A 12 -49.85 -3.59 33.46
C TYR A 12 -49.31 -4.99 33.08
N SER A 13 -48.31 -5.05 32.24
CA SER A 13 -47.66 -6.30 31.85
C SER A 13 -46.38 -6.50 32.72
N PRO A 14 -46.38 -7.49 33.62
CA PRO A 14 -45.23 -7.78 34.47
C PRO A 14 -43.98 -8.24 33.65
N TYR A 15 -44.16 -8.54 32.36
CA TYR A 15 -43.10 -8.86 31.43
C TYR A 15 -42.38 -7.63 30.86
N GLY A 16 -43.09 -6.49 30.75
CA GLY A 16 -42.48 -5.24 30.25
C GLY A 16 -41.39 -4.72 31.16
N ASP A 17 -41.63 -4.73 32.48
CA ASP A 17 -40.63 -4.28 33.46
C ASP A 17 -39.43 -5.24 33.56
N ARG A 18 -39.67 -6.55 33.41
CA ARG A 18 -38.60 -7.53 33.34
C ARG A 18 -37.74 -7.37 32.11
N CYS A 19 -38.30 -7.13 30.95
CA CYS A 19 -37.59 -6.86 29.73
C CYS A 19 -36.76 -5.57 29.86
N ALA A 20 -37.32 -4.49 30.38
CA ALA A 20 -36.62 -3.24 30.64
C ALA A 20 -35.45 -3.42 31.61
N PHE A 21 -35.64 -4.19 32.68
CA PHE A 21 -34.57 -4.55 33.62
C PHE A 21 -33.45 -5.32 32.95
N TRP A 22 -33.73 -6.36 32.16
CA TRP A 22 -32.71 -7.15 31.49
C TRP A 22 -32.02 -6.39 30.39
N ILE A 23 -32.70 -5.50 29.69
CA ILE A 23 -32.07 -4.61 28.70
C ILE A 23 -31.10 -3.67 29.40
N ALA A 24 -31.50 -3.03 30.51
CA ALA A 24 -30.63 -2.15 31.28
C ALA A 24 -29.45 -2.89 31.93
N GLU A 25 -29.64 -4.15 32.36
CA GLU A 25 -28.59 -4.98 32.96
C GLU A 25 -27.65 -5.56 31.87
N SER A 26 -28.11 -5.74 30.62
CA SER A 26 -27.33 -6.19 29.50
C SER A 26 -26.53 -5.06 28.84
N GLU A 27 -26.86 -3.80 29.08
CA GLU A 27 -26.05 -2.69 28.64
C GLU A 27 -24.70 -2.73 29.37
N PRO A 28 -23.57 -2.72 28.62
CA PRO A 28 -22.26 -2.76 29.24
C PRO A 28 -22.05 -1.49 30.08
N LYS A 29 -22.07 -1.64 31.41
CA LYS A 29 -21.91 -0.55 32.41
C LYS A 29 -20.60 0.24 32.25
N PHE A 30 -19.64 -0.32 31.51
CA PHE A 30 -18.42 0.35 31.09
C PHE A 30 -18.10 -0.05 29.67
N PRO A 31 -17.69 0.88 28.79
CA PRO A 31 -17.15 0.50 27.50
C PRO A 31 -15.98 -0.44 27.73
N ARG A 32 -16.10 -1.71 27.32
CA ARG A 32 -14.93 -2.61 27.30
C ARG A 32 -13.86 -1.90 26.52
N ARG A 33 -12.73 -1.58 27.16
CA ARG A 33 -11.56 -1.12 26.45
C ARG A 33 -11.24 -2.20 25.43
N VAL A 34 -11.52 -1.91 24.15
CA VAL A 34 -11.07 -2.75 23.06
C VAL A 34 -9.54 -2.66 23.12
N ARG A 35 -8.92 -3.75 23.55
CA ARG A 35 -7.46 -3.83 23.53
C ARG A 35 -7.06 -3.77 22.07
N GLU A 36 -6.41 -2.69 21.69
CA GLU A 36 -5.95 -2.50 20.30
C GLU A 36 -4.87 -3.56 20.03
N ARG A 37 -5.08 -4.34 18.98
CA ARG A 37 -4.06 -5.24 18.44
C ARG A 37 -2.94 -4.41 17.82
N GLU A 38 -1.76 -5.04 17.69
CA GLU A 38 -0.67 -4.46 16.89
C GLU A 38 -1.21 -3.96 15.54
N ALA A 39 -1.04 -2.68 15.27
CA ALA A 39 -1.57 -2.07 14.05
C ALA A 39 -0.60 -2.18 12.85
N THR A 40 0.63 -2.74 13.08
CA THR A 40 1.69 -2.84 12.07
C THR A 40 1.73 -4.23 11.46
N PRO A 41 1.60 -4.37 10.12
CA PRO A 41 1.94 -5.62 9.46
C PRO A 41 3.38 -6.03 9.72
N LEU A 42 3.60 -7.32 9.97
CA LEU A 42 4.95 -7.87 10.08
C LEU A 42 5.49 -8.14 8.67
N VAL A 43 6.58 -7.48 8.33
CA VAL A 43 7.23 -7.65 7.02
C VAL A 43 8.37 -8.66 7.14
N LEU A 44 8.26 -9.73 6.37
CA LEU A 44 9.21 -10.82 6.25
C LEU A 44 9.95 -10.71 4.91
N THR A 45 11.26 -10.98 4.93
CA THR A 45 12.11 -10.88 3.73
C THR A 45 13.16 -11.98 3.72
N GLY A 46 13.80 -12.20 2.56
CA GLY A 46 14.90 -13.15 2.42
C GLY A 46 14.47 -14.57 2.06
N HIS A 47 15.45 -15.49 2.02
CA HIS A 47 15.25 -16.87 1.61
C HIS A 47 15.27 -17.82 2.80
N GLY A 48 14.46 -18.89 2.75
CA GLY A 48 14.33 -19.83 3.85
C GLY A 48 13.41 -19.36 4.97
N LEU A 49 12.42 -18.52 4.66
CA LEU A 49 11.31 -18.17 5.57
C LEU A 49 10.62 -19.43 6.07
N LEU A 50 10.20 -19.42 7.33
CA LEU A 50 9.47 -20.54 7.92
C LEU A 50 8.28 -20.00 8.73
N LEU A 51 7.08 -20.51 8.39
CA LEU A 51 5.86 -20.35 9.19
C LEU A 51 5.35 -21.75 9.55
N ARG A 52 5.32 -22.06 10.84
CA ARG A 52 4.79 -23.34 11.34
C ARG A 52 4.11 -23.17 12.69
N VAL A 53 3.23 -24.08 13.03
CA VAL A 53 2.71 -24.20 14.40
C VAL A 53 3.65 -25.06 15.21
N ASP A 54 4.07 -24.56 16.38
CA ASP A 54 4.89 -25.27 17.35
C ASP A 54 4.25 -25.13 18.74
N LYS A 55 3.86 -26.25 19.35
CA LYS A 55 3.19 -26.29 20.66
C LYS A 55 2.00 -25.33 20.79
N GLY A 56 1.20 -25.23 19.72
CA GLY A 56 0.00 -24.38 19.68
C GLY A 56 0.23 -22.89 19.41
N CYS A 57 1.48 -22.42 19.32
CA CYS A 57 1.80 -21.06 18.88
C CYS A 57 2.28 -21.02 17.42
N LEU A 58 2.06 -19.91 16.74
CA LEU A 58 2.62 -19.68 15.41
C LEU A 58 4.08 -19.24 15.57
N LEU A 59 4.99 -20.07 15.08
CA LEU A 59 6.40 -19.73 14.93
C LEU A 59 6.62 -19.13 13.54
N VAL A 60 7.15 -17.91 13.51
CA VAL A 60 7.52 -17.20 12.29
C VAL A 60 9.00 -16.90 12.32
N ARG A 61 9.73 -17.35 11.32
CA ARG A 61 11.16 -17.06 11.18
C ARG A 61 11.41 -16.37 9.85
N ASP A 62 12.12 -15.25 9.89
CA ASP A 62 12.54 -14.48 8.73
C ASP A 62 13.53 -15.27 7.86
N GLY A 63 13.67 -14.88 6.61
CA GLY A 63 14.64 -15.48 5.70
C GLY A 63 16.06 -15.00 5.94
N ASN A 64 17.03 -15.77 5.45
CA ASN A 64 18.42 -15.33 5.32
C ASN A 64 18.49 -14.23 4.27
N THR A 65 19.21 -13.17 4.57
CA THR A 65 19.33 -12.03 3.66
C THR A 65 20.76 -11.88 3.14
N HIS A 66 21.73 -11.71 4.03
CA HIS A 66 23.15 -11.62 3.72
C HIS A 66 23.96 -11.83 5.02
N TYR A 67 25.17 -12.29 4.92
CA TYR A 67 26.06 -12.40 6.07
C TYR A 67 26.55 -10.98 6.48
N PRO A 68 26.59 -10.61 7.76
CA PRO A 68 26.28 -11.42 8.95
C PRO A 68 24.86 -11.19 9.52
N ALA A 69 23.85 -10.89 8.70
CA ALA A 69 22.50 -10.61 9.19
C ALA A 69 21.89 -11.83 9.89
N GLU A 70 21.44 -11.64 11.12
CA GLU A 70 20.77 -12.67 11.90
C GLU A 70 19.32 -12.86 11.45
N GLN A 71 18.86 -14.11 11.45
CA GLN A 71 17.46 -14.43 11.26
C GLN A 71 16.66 -14.00 12.47
N ARG A 72 15.56 -13.29 12.25
CA ARG A 72 14.62 -12.94 13.31
C ARG A 72 13.58 -14.03 13.45
N GLU A 73 13.20 -14.32 14.71
CA GLU A 73 12.15 -15.28 15.04
C GLU A 73 11.11 -14.62 15.94
N TRP A 74 9.85 -14.93 15.69
CA TRP A 74 8.70 -14.49 16.49
C TRP A 74 7.84 -15.69 16.84
N ARG A 75 7.19 -15.63 18.00
CA ARG A 75 6.23 -16.63 18.47
C ARG A 75 4.95 -15.91 18.87
N PHE A 76 3.86 -16.25 18.21
CA PHE A 76 2.55 -15.67 18.46
C PHE A 76 1.65 -16.71 19.12
N PHE A 77 1.19 -16.39 20.32
CA PHE A 77 0.28 -17.25 21.08
C PHE A 77 -1.17 -16.95 20.71
N ASN A 78 -2.08 -17.90 20.97
CA ASN A 78 -3.49 -17.71 20.78
C ASN A 78 -3.99 -16.52 21.60
N ALA A 79 -4.82 -15.66 21.01
CA ALA A 79 -5.39 -14.45 21.61
C ALA A 79 -4.37 -13.40 22.10
N ALA A 80 -3.10 -13.50 21.71
CA ALA A 80 -2.10 -12.48 22.00
C ALA A 80 -2.40 -11.15 21.28
N LEU A 81 -2.08 -10.04 21.92
CA LEU A 81 -2.35 -8.69 21.39
C LEU A 81 -1.29 -8.23 20.39
N ASP A 82 -0.14 -8.86 20.42
CA ASP A 82 1.00 -8.64 19.54
C ASP A 82 0.87 -9.35 18.18
N ILE A 83 -0.24 -10.08 17.95
CA ILE A 83 -0.52 -10.67 16.65
C ILE A 83 -0.67 -9.54 15.61
N PRO A 84 0.21 -9.48 14.59
CA PRO A 84 0.14 -8.42 13.59
C PRO A 84 -1.14 -8.54 12.75
N PRO A 85 -1.64 -7.43 12.20
CA PRO A 85 -2.84 -7.44 11.36
C PRO A 85 -2.65 -8.16 10.04
N ALA A 86 -1.40 -8.37 9.61
CA ALA A 86 -1.03 -9.12 8.42
C ALA A 86 0.45 -9.54 8.48
N PHE A 87 0.78 -10.65 7.82
CA PHE A 87 2.15 -10.99 7.43
C PHE A 87 2.37 -10.63 5.97
N VAL A 88 3.44 -9.89 5.68
CA VAL A 88 3.79 -9.47 4.31
C VAL A 88 5.15 -10.04 3.95
N VAL A 89 5.21 -10.98 3.03
CA VAL A 89 6.45 -11.51 2.48
C VAL A 89 6.86 -10.69 1.26
N LEU A 90 7.97 -9.97 1.39
CA LEU A 90 8.54 -9.18 0.29
C LEU A 90 9.72 -9.94 -0.33
N ASP A 91 9.57 -10.34 -1.59
CA ASP A 91 10.60 -11.02 -2.39
C ASP A 91 11.32 -12.16 -1.64
N GLY A 92 10.57 -12.86 -0.81
CA GLY A 92 11.06 -13.95 0.02
C GLY A 92 10.67 -15.31 -0.54
N SER A 93 11.43 -16.34 -0.16
CA SER A 93 11.09 -17.74 -0.41
C SER A 93 11.19 -18.56 0.88
N GLY A 94 10.40 -19.61 1.00
CA GLY A 94 10.41 -20.45 2.20
C GLY A 94 9.22 -21.41 2.26
N ASN A 95 8.96 -21.92 3.45
CA ASN A 95 7.95 -22.92 3.71
C ASN A 95 6.87 -22.43 4.67
N ILE A 96 5.65 -22.86 4.45
CA ILE A 96 4.53 -22.71 5.36
C ILE A 96 3.86 -24.07 5.54
N THR A 97 3.53 -24.43 6.78
CA THR A 97 2.78 -25.65 7.06
C THR A 97 1.27 -25.41 6.93
N LEU A 98 0.50 -26.46 6.65
CA LEU A 98 -0.96 -26.37 6.60
C LEU A 98 -1.54 -25.91 7.95
N ASP A 99 -0.99 -26.41 9.07
CA ASP A 99 -1.40 -25.96 10.41
C ASP A 99 -1.18 -24.47 10.61
N ALA A 100 -0.13 -23.89 10.01
CA ALA A 100 0.09 -22.45 10.06
C ALA A 100 -0.95 -21.68 9.23
N ILE A 101 -1.38 -22.21 8.10
CA ILE A 101 -2.48 -21.64 7.32
C ILE A 101 -3.77 -21.66 8.13
N ASP A 102 -4.10 -22.79 8.78
CA ASP A 102 -5.28 -22.91 9.64
C ASP A 102 -5.21 -22.00 10.85
N TRP A 103 -4.03 -21.85 11.45
CA TRP A 103 -3.80 -20.91 12.54
C TRP A 103 -4.06 -19.45 12.09
N LEU A 104 -3.49 -19.05 10.96
CA LEU A 104 -3.71 -17.72 10.37
C LEU A 104 -5.19 -17.48 10.07
N ALA A 105 -5.88 -18.46 9.51
CA ALA A 105 -7.30 -18.40 9.22
C ALA A 105 -8.13 -18.17 10.50
N ARG A 106 -7.90 -18.97 11.55
CA ARG A 106 -8.59 -18.82 12.85
C ARG A 106 -8.40 -17.44 13.49
N HIS A 107 -7.22 -16.85 13.35
CA HIS A 107 -6.90 -15.54 13.90
C HIS A 107 -7.24 -14.38 12.96
N ARG A 108 -7.76 -14.68 11.76
CA ARG A 108 -8.10 -13.69 10.71
C ARG A 108 -6.89 -12.81 10.33
N VAL A 109 -5.73 -13.44 10.21
CA VAL A 109 -4.48 -12.77 9.83
C VAL A 109 -4.12 -13.17 8.40
N PRO A 110 -4.20 -12.27 7.43
CA PRO A 110 -3.82 -12.57 6.06
C PRO A 110 -2.30 -12.70 5.91
N LEU A 111 -1.87 -13.64 5.09
CA LEU A 111 -0.51 -13.75 4.59
C LEU A 111 -0.47 -13.27 3.15
N ILE A 112 0.34 -12.26 2.89
CA ILE A 112 0.43 -11.59 1.60
C ILE A 112 1.84 -11.77 1.06
N ARG A 113 1.96 -12.35 -0.11
CA ARG A 113 3.24 -12.47 -0.81
C ARG A 113 3.32 -11.48 -1.95
N VAL A 114 4.34 -10.61 -1.91
CA VAL A 114 4.65 -9.64 -2.95
C VAL A 114 5.98 -10.02 -3.59
N ARG A 115 6.00 -10.13 -4.90
CA ARG A 115 7.22 -10.40 -5.66
C ARG A 115 8.06 -9.12 -5.78
N TRP A 116 9.33 -9.29 -6.14
CA TRP A 116 10.28 -8.20 -6.38
C TRP A 116 9.80 -7.16 -7.41
N ASP A 117 8.93 -7.57 -8.35
CA ASP A 117 8.35 -6.70 -9.36
C ASP A 117 7.08 -5.96 -8.87
N GLY A 118 6.75 -6.10 -7.59
CA GLY A 118 5.56 -5.51 -6.99
C GLY A 118 4.26 -6.23 -7.32
N ILE A 119 4.33 -7.36 -8.05
CA ILE A 119 3.16 -8.16 -8.36
C ILE A 119 2.83 -9.04 -7.16
N PHE A 120 1.54 -9.11 -6.84
CA PHE A 120 1.03 -10.11 -5.92
C PHE A 120 1.27 -11.50 -6.47
N ALA A 121 1.93 -12.33 -5.67
CA ALA A 121 2.05 -13.73 -5.97
C ALA A 121 0.89 -14.52 -5.39
N SER A 122 0.47 -14.20 -4.16
CA SER A 122 -0.64 -14.88 -3.48
C SER A 122 -1.12 -14.09 -2.27
N ILE A 123 -2.38 -14.28 -1.92
CA ILE A 123 -2.97 -13.88 -0.64
C ILE A 123 -3.61 -15.13 -0.06
N VAL A 124 -3.22 -15.48 1.16
CA VAL A 124 -3.91 -16.47 1.98
C VAL A 124 -4.73 -15.68 3.00
N THR A 125 -6.04 -15.74 2.88
CA THR A 125 -6.97 -15.09 3.83
C THR A 125 -7.69 -16.14 4.64
N SER A 126 -8.14 -15.77 5.83
CA SER A 126 -9.11 -16.56 6.59
C SER A 126 -10.36 -16.74 5.73
N GLY A 127 -10.72 -18.01 5.46
CA GLY A 127 -11.81 -18.36 4.57
C GLY A 127 -13.12 -17.65 4.87
N GLY A 128 -13.89 -17.40 3.82
CA GLY A 128 -15.27 -16.96 3.93
C GLY A 128 -15.54 -15.46 3.89
N GLN A 129 -14.56 -14.60 3.64
CA GLN A 129 -14.89 -13.23 3.25
C GLN A 129 -15.17 -13.17 1.74
N ALA A 130 -16.37 -13.59 1.37
CA ALA A 130 -16.94 -13.14 0.10
C ALA A 130 -17.10 -11.61 0.16
N ALA A 131 -16.77 -10.93 -0.93
CA ALA A 131 -17.07 -9.51 -1.05
C ALA A 131 -18.60 -9.28 -0.84
N SER A 132 -18.96 -8.16 -0.22
CA SER A 132 -20.36 -7.81 -0.03
C SER A 132 -21.04 -7.61 -1.39
N ALA A 133 -22.17 -8.28 -1.61
CA ALA A 133 -22.92 -8.21 -2.87
C ALA A 133 -23.24 -6.76 -3.26
N ASP A 134 -23.70 -5.96 -2.30
CA ASP A 134 -24.05 -4.55 -2.53
C ASP A 134 -22.86 -3.71 -3.00
N LYS A 135 -21.66 -3.98 -2.43
CA LYS A 135 -20.44 -3.25 -2.77
C LYS A 135 -19.91 -3.67 -4.13
N VAL A 136 -19.94 -4.96 -4.43
CA VAL A 136 -19.58 -5.50 -5.75
C VAL A 136 -20.50 -4.92 -6.83
N ASP A 137 -21.81 -4.88 -6.56
CA ASP A 137 -22.79 -4.32 -7.46
C ASP A 137 -22.58 -2.80 -7.67
N TRP A 138 -22.27 -2.07 -6.59
CA TRP A 138 -21.88 -0.67 -6.68
C TRP A 138 -20.61 -0.48 -7.54
N GLN A 139 -19.56 -1.31 -7.34
CA GLN A 139 -18.33 -1.24 -8.13
C GLN A 139 -18.64 -1.46 -9.62
N GLN A 140 -19.44 -2.47 -9.95
CA GLN A 140 -19.80 -2.79 -11.32
C GLN A 140 -20.63 -1.68 -11.98
N ARG A 141 -21.68 -1.18 -11.28
CA ARG A 141 -22.50 -0.07 -11.77
C ARG A 141 -21.68 1.19 -12.00
N THR A 142 -20.87 1.59 -11.02
CA THR A 142 -20.02 2.78 -11.14
C THR A 142 -19.03 2.66 -12.28
N ARG A 143 -18.48 1.47 -12.51
CA ARG A 143 -17.56 1.18 -13.61
C ARG A 143 -18.26 1.26 -14.98
N CYS A 144 -19.49 0.76 -15.08
CA CYS A 144 -20.24 0.68 -16.34
C CYS A 144 -20.87 2.02 -16.74
N GLU A 145 -21.16 2.89 -15.78
CA GLU A 145 -21.73 4.20 -16.06
C GLU A 145 -20.63 5.25 -16.32
N PRO A 146 -20.53 5.82 -17.56
CA PRO A 146 -19.43 6.71 -17.93
C PRO A 146 -19.32 7.96 -17.04
N ARG A 147 -20.46 8.54 -16.60
CA ARG A 147 -20.46 9.74 -15.77
C ARG A 147 -20.00 9.43 -14.33
N ALA A 148 -20.53 8.37 -13.72
CA ALA A 148 -20.15 7.94 -12.38
C ALA A 148 -18.68 7.53 -12.35
N ARG A 149 -18.22 6.80 -13.35
CA ARG A 149 -16.82 6.41 -13.53
C ARG A 149 -15.90 7.62 -13.61
N LEU A 150 -16.25 8.62 -14.42
CA LEU A 150 -15.46 9.82 -14.57
C LEU A 150 -15.42 10.63 -13.27
N ALA A 151 -16.56 10.80 -12.60
CA ALA A 151 -16.64 11.51 -11.34
C ALA A 151 -15.78 10.83 -10.24
N PHE A 152 -15.83 9.51 -10.13
CA PHE A 152 -14.99 8.73 -9.24
C PHE A 152 -13.50 8.94 -9.52
N ALA A 153 -13.09 8.87 -10.79
CA ALA A 153 -11.72 9.06 -11.20
C ALA A 153 -11.21 10.48 -10.95
N ILE A 154 -12.04 11.51 -11.21
CA ILE A 154 -11.71 12.92 -10.93
C ILE A 154 -11.40 13.10 -9.44
N GLU A 155 -12.21 12.53 -8.56
CA GLU A 155 -12.00 12.66 -7.11
C GLU A 155 -10.68 12.02 -6.67
N LEU A 156 -10.33 10.84 -7.19
CA LEU A 156 -9.05 10.19 -6.91
C LEU A 156 -7.85 11.03 -7.39
N ILE A 157 -7.92 11.59 -8.59
CA ILE A 157 -6.82 12.40 -9.13
C ILE A 157 -6.72 13.75 -8.40
N ARG A 158 -7.84 14.32 -7.97
CA ARG A 158 -7.85 15.54 -7.14
C ARG A 158 -7.16 15.31 -5.81
N GLN A 159 -7.48 14.21 -5.11
CA GLN A 159 -6.81 13.83 -3.86
C GLN A 159 -5.32 13.55 -4.08
N LYS A 160 -4.96 12.86 -5.18
CA LYS A 160 -3.57 12.63 -5.58
C LYS A 160 -2.81 13.95 -5.77
N ALA A 161 -3.41 14.93 -6.46
CA ALA A 161 -2.82 16.24 -6.68
C ALA A 161 -2.57 16.97 -5.35
N GLN A 162 -3.52 16.95 -4.43
CA GLN A 162 -3.39 17.53 -3.09
C GLN A 162 -2.24 16.89 -2.30
N ASN A 163 -2.18 15.55 -2.26
CA ASN A 163 -1.11 14.83 -1.59
C ASN A 163 0.26 15.07 -2.26
N THR A 164 0.28 15.28 -3.59
CA THR A 164 1.49 15.67 -4.32
C THR A 164 2.00 17.03 -3.87
N LEU A 165 1.14 18.03 -3.72
CA LEU A 165 1.51 19.36 -3.22
C LEU A 165 2.07 19.30 -1.79
N VAL A 166 1.42 18.55 -0.90
CA VAL A 166 1.92 18.34 0.47
C VAL A 166 3.30 17.68 0.47
N THR A 167 3.53 16.71 -0.41
CA THR A 167 4.83 16.03 -0.53
C THR A 167 5.90 16.96 -1.12
N LEU A 168 5.56 17.75 -2.13
CA LEU A 168 6.44 18.80 -2.66
C LEU A 168 6.85 19.77 -1.56
N GLY A 169 5.89 20.28 -0.79
CA GLY A 169 6.13 21.28 0.23
C GLY A 169 7.00 20.83 1.39
N GLY A 170 6.89 19.54 1.78
CA GLY A 170 7.56 19.02 2.97
C GLY A 170 8.82 18.20 2.73
N PHE A 171 9.07 17.72 1.50
CA PHE A 171 10.09 16.69 1.26
C PHE A 171 11.02 16.95 0.08
N LEU A 172 10.70 17.90 -0.80
CA LEU A 172 11.51 18.18 -1.99
C LEU A 172 12.20 19.54 -1.90
N PRO A 173 13.42 19.66 -2.45
CA PRO A 173 14.18 20.89 -2.37
C PRO A 173 13.49 22.02 -3.14
N ARG A 174 13.44 23.21 -2.52
CA ARG A 174 12.90 24.42 -3.16
C ARG A 174 13.83 24.96 -4.23
N GLY A 175 13.26 25.62 -5.23
CA GLY A 175 13.96 26.22 -6.34
C GLY A 175 13.06 26.43 -7.55
N PRO A 176 13.57 26.96 -8.67
CA PRO A 176 12.75 27.31 -9.83
C PRO A 176 11.88 26.17 -10.40
N LEU A 177 12.39 24.94 -10.35
CA LEU A 177 11.61 23.77 -10.79
C LEU A 177 10.49 23.45 -9.80
N TRP A 178 10.75 23.60 -8.51
CA TRP A 178 9.77 23.42 -7.44
C TRP A 178 8.65 24.45 -7.56
N ASP A 179 8.98 25.75 -7.69
CA ASP A 179 8.02 26.85 -7.79
C ASP A 179 7.10 26.65 -9.00
N ARG A 180 7.68 26.28 -10.14
CA ARG A 180 6.94 25.98 -11.38
C ARG A 180 6.01 24.77 -11.19
N ALA A 181 6.50 23.70 -10.57
CA ALA A 181 5.71 22.50 -10.33
C ALA A 181 4.52 22.79 -9.41
N CYS A 182 4.74 23.49 -8.29
CA CYS A 182 3.67 23.89 -7.38
C CYS A 182 2.60 24.70 -8.09
N LYS A 183 2.97 25.77 -8.79
CA LYS A 183 2.04 26.62 -9.55
C LYS A 183 1.22 25.82 -10.55
N ASN A 184 1.86 24.95 -11.32
CA ASN A 184 1.20 24.13 -12.34
C ASN A 184 0.24 23.12 -11.72
N ILE A 185 0.67 22.43 -10.65
CA ILE A 185 -0.14 21.39 -10.00
C ILE A 185 -1.32 22.04 -9.26
N GLU A 186 -1.12 23.17 -8.59
CA GLU A 186 -2.21 23.94 -7.95
C GLU A 186 -3.26 24.40 -8.97
N SER A 187 -2.82 24.91 -10.12
CA SER A 187 -3.74 25.32 -11.19
C SER A 187 -4.57 24.15 -11.70
N ARG A 188 -3.94 22.98 -11.94
CA ARG A 188 -4.65 21.77 -12.37
C ARG A 188 -5.56 21.21 -11.28
N ALA A 189 -5.15 21.24 -10.02
CA ALA A 189 -5.98 20.80 -8.91
C ALA A 189 -7.24 21.66 -8.74
N ARG A 190 -7.12 22.98 -8.99
CA ARG A 190 -8.27 23.89 -9.04
C ARG A 190 -9.17 23.58 -10.24
N SER A 191 -8.60 23.41 -11.44
CA SER A 191 -9.38 23.05 -12.62
C SER A 191 -10.16 21.75 -12.44
N LEU A 192 -9.59 20.73 -11.78
CA LEU A 192 -10.32 19.49 -11.48
C LEU A 192 -11.57 19.72 -10.60
N LYS A 193 -11.62 20.79 -9.82
CA LYS A 193 -12.75 21.17 -8.96
C LYS A 193 -13.73 22.09 -9.69
N ASP A 194 -13.21 23.14 -10.32
CA ASP A 194 -14.01 24.27 -10.80
C ASP A 194 -14.51 24.06 -12.26
N ASP A 195 -13.70 23.37 -13.09
CA ASP A 195 -14.03 23.02 -14.47
C ASP A 195 -13.52 21.59 -14.77
N PRO A 196 -14.20 20.56 -14.26
CA PRO A 196 -13.75 19.18 -14.37
C PRO A 196 -13.76 18.70 -15.85
N PRO A 197 -12.81 17.84 -16.22
CA PRO A 197 -12.71 17.31 -17.57
C PRO A 197 -13.95 16.49 -17.93
N ARG A 198 -14.43 16.63 -19.17
CA ARG A 198 -15.62 15.91 -19.66
C ARG A 198 -15.32 14.50 -20.17
N THR A 199 -14.05 14.15 -20.34
CA THR A 199 -13.64 12.84 -20.86
C THR A 199 -12.55 12.23 -20.00
N PHE A 200 -12.53 10.90 -19.96
CA PHE A 200 -11.51 10.14 -19.26
C PHE A 200 -10.09 10.38 -19.85
N ALA A 201 -9.99 10.55 -21.15
CA ALA A 201 -8.71 10.86 -21.82
C ALA A 201 -8.14 12.21 -21.36
N SER A 202 -8.99 13.25 -21.27
CA SER A 202 -8.58 14.56 -20.75
C SER A 202 -8.13 14.48 -19.28
N LEU A 203 -8.82 13.69 -18.45
CA LEU A 203 -8.42 13.46 -17.06
C LEU A 203 -7.04 12.81 -16.96
N LEU A 204 -6.78 11.77 -17.77
CA LEU A 204 -5.46 11.10 -17.79
C LEU A 204 -4.35 12.04 -18.29
N GLY A 205 -4.67 12.97 -19.23
CA GLY A 205 -3.75 14.01 -19.67
C GLY A 205 -3.36 14.97 -18.53
N ILE A 206 -4.34 15.38 -17.71
CA ILE A 206 -4.10 16.20 -16.51
C ILE A 206 -3.24 15.43 -15.50
N GLU A 207 -3.56 14.17 -15.21
CA GLU A 207 -2.79 13.32 -14.30
C GLU A 207 -1.36 13.17 -14.77
N GLY A 208 -1.14 12.83 -16.04
CA GLY A 208 0.19 12.69 -16.61
C GLY A 208 1.01 13.97 -16.52
N SER A 209 0.38 15.13 -16.71
CA SER A 209 1.03 16.44 -16.57
C SER A 209 1.42 16.75 -15.12
N ILE A 210 0.56 16.42 -14.15
CA ILE A 210 0.86 16.54 -12.71
C ILE A 210 2.05 15.66 -12.35
N ALA A 211 2.04 14.40 -12.79
CA ALA A 211 3.13 13.47 -12.54
C ALA A 211 4.46 13.92 -13.18
N ALA A 212 4.41 14.48 -14.40
CA ALA A 212 5.60 14.98 -15.09
C ALA A 212 6.23 16.16 -14.34
N ASP A 213 5.43 17.14 -13.91
CA ASP A 213 5.93 18.29 -13.15
C ASP A 213 6.47 17.84 -11.78
N TYR A 214 5.80 16.95 -11.10
CA TYR A 214 6.23 16.38 -9.82
C TYR A 214 7.59 15.66 -9.92
N PHE A 215 7.71 14.67 -10.82
CA PHE A 215 8.96 13.92 -10.96
C PHE A 215 10.11 14.71 -11.58
N ARG A 216 9.82 15.84 -12.22
CA ARG A 216 10.87 16.77 -12.67
C ARG A 216 11.59 17.40 -11.48
N VAL A 217 10.91 17.71 -10.38
CA VAL A 217 11.54 18.26 -9.16
C VAL A 217 12.44 17.21 -8.51
N TRP A 218 12.14 15.93 -8.65
CA TRP A 218 13.00 14.85 -8.12
C TRP A 218 14.40 14.84 -8.74
N SER A 219 14.60 15.42 -9.91
CA SER A 219 15.94 15.56 -10.50
C SER A 219 16.88 16.45 -9.70
N CYS A 220 16.34 17.25 -8.76
CA CYS A 220 17.11 18.09 -7.85
C CYS A 220 17.57 17.36 -6.58
N LEU A 221 17.21 16.07 -6.40
CA LEU A 221 17.61 15.30 -5.24
C LEU A 221 19.13 15.02 -5.25
N SER A 222 19.77 15.31 -4.13
CA SER A 222 21.16 14.93 -3.87
C SER A 222 21.20 13.57 -3.18
N ILE A 223 21.73 12.57 -3.85
CA ILE A 223 21.86 11.21 -3.33
C ILE A 223 23.25 11.06 -2.73
N LYS A 224 23.33 10.80 -1.43
CA LYS A 224 24.59 10.65 -0.72
C LYS A 224 25.12 9.22 -0.90
N TRP A 225 26.32 9.07 -1.42
CA TRP A 225 27.00 7.79 -1.63
C TRP A 225 28.30 7.71 -0.85
N LYS A 226 28.51 6.59 -0.13
CA LYS A 226 29.83 6.21 0.41
C LYS A 226 30.48 5.26 -0.57
N PRO A 227 31.62 5.62 -1.19
CA PRO A 227 32.29 4.76 -2.15
C PRO A 227 32.85 3.51 -1.46
N LEU A 228 32.65 2.35 -2.06
CA LEU A 228 33.22 1.08 -1.64
C LEU A 228 33.93 0.45 -2.84
N LYS A 229 35.22 0.14 -2.71
CA LYS A 229 36.06 -0.48 -3.81
C LYS A 229 35.43 -1.79 -4.28
N ARG A 230 34.90 -2.61 -3.35
CA ARG A 230 34.28 -3.91 -3.66
C ARG A 230 32.91 -3.78 -4.35
N TYR A 231 32.19 -2.68 -4.14
CA TYR A 231 30.85 -2.44 -4.66
C TYR A 231 30.77 -1.07 -5.31
N PRO A 232 31.39 -0.89 -6.50
CA PRO A 232 31.32 0.38 -7.21
C PRO A 232 29.89 0.66 -7.69
N ILE A 233 29.47 1.93 -7.64
CA ILE A 233 28.17 2.34 -8.15
C ILE A 233 28.25 2.74 -9.62
N PRO A 234 27.24 2.44 -10.44
CA PRO A 234 27.13 2.94 -11.80
C PRO A 234 27.05 4.48 -11.81
N ARG A 235 27.66 5.11 -12.82
CA ARG A 235 27.68 6.59 -12.95
C ARG A 235 26.31 7.22 -12.96
N ASN A 236 25.31 6.54 -13.53
CA ASN A 236 23.93 7.04 -13.62
C ASN A 236 23.15 6.97 -12.29
N TRP A 237 23.71 6.39 -11.22
CA TRP A 237 23.06 6.35 -9.91
C TRP A 237 23.33 7.61 -9.06
N SER A 238 24.32 8.41 -9.42
CA SER A 238 24.64 9.65 -8.69
C SER A 238 23.56 10.73 -8.81
N THR A 239 22.77 10.70 -9.90
CA THR A 239 21.70 11.68 -10.15
C THR A 239 20.43 10.99 -10.60
N TYR A 240 19.29 11.40 -10.05
CA TYR A 240 17.99 10.92 -10.48
C TYR A 240 17.47 11.75 -11.68
N ARG A 241 17.03 11.10 -12.74
CA ARG A 241 16.54 11.78 -13.95
C ARG A 241 15.08 11.53 -14.26
N SER A 242 14.58 10.34 -14.04
CA SER A 242 13.25 9.96 -14.52
C SER A 242 12.69 8.71 -13.84
N ARG A 243 11.37 8.63 -13.79
CA ARG A 243 10.61 7.42 -13.45
C ARG A 243 10.70 6.34 -14.54
N VAL A 244 11.04 6.72 -15.76
CA VAL A 244 11.13 5.79 -16.89
C VAL A 244 12.41 4.96 -16.80
N ALA A 245 12.28 3.64 -16.86
CA ALA A 245 13.43 2.75 -16.94
C ALA A 245 14.13 2.91 -18.30
N LEU A 246 15.43 3.23 -18.27
CA LEU A 246 16.27 3.25 -19.45
C LEU A 246 17.10 1.97 -19.46
N ARG A 247 16.83 1.05 -20.38
CA ARG A 247 17.71 -0.07 -20.68
C ARG A 247 18.66 0.35 -21.80
N HIS A 248 19.95 0.45 -21.48
CA HIS A 248 21.05 0.60 -22.47
C HIS A 248 20.75 1.56 -23.64
N GLY A 249 20.15 2.73 -23.35
CA GLY A 249 19.82 3.71 -24.41
C GLY A 249 18.60 3.38 -25.28
N ILE A 250 18.01 2.21 -25.13
CA ILE A 250 16.81 1.82 -25.87
C ILE A 250 15.58 2.08 -24.99
N ARG A 251 14.69 2.97 -25.42
CA ARG A 251 13.32 3.08 -24.89
C ARG A 251 12.63 1.73 -25.11
N LEU A 252 12.34 1.01 -24.03
CA LEU A 252 11.49 -0.18 -24.13
C LEU A 252 10.14 0.24 -24.70
N ARG A 253 9.77 -0.42 -25.80
CA ARG A 253 8.56 -0.18 -26.55
C ARG A 253 7.31 -0.25 -25.69
N ALA A 254 6.34 0.52 -26.12
CA ALA A 254 5.03 0.73 -25.56
C ALA A 254 4.05 -0.46 -25.78
N ASP A 255 4.42 -1.65 -25.41
CA ASP A 255 3.49 -2.80 -25.45
C ASP A 255 2.60 -2.86 -24.20
N GLY A 256 2.06 -1.69 -23.79
CA GLY A 256 0.90 -1.59 -22.90
C GLY A 256 1.00 -2.18 -21.49
N GLY A 257 2.12 -2.68 -21.05
CA GLY A 257 2.18 -3.40 -19.79
C GLY A 257 3.53 -3.33 -19.09
N GLY A 258 3.74 -2.39 -18.16
CA GLY A 258 4.73 -2.59 -17.12
C GLY A 258 6.02 -1.79 -17.23
N TYR A 259 5.94 -0.53 -17.58
CA TYR A 259 7.09 0.38 -17.70
C TYR A 259 7.99 0.53 -16.48
N ASN A 260 7.49 0.26 -15.27
CA ASN A 260 8.24 0.45 -14.03
C ASN A 260 8.71 -0.85 -13.37
N ARG A 261 8.46 -2.00 -13.97
CA ARG A 261 8.84 -3.30 -13.38
C ARG A 261 10.34 -3.56 -13.41
N GLY A 262 11.06 -2.96 -14.36
CA GLY A 262 12.51 -3.07 -14.50
C GLY A 262 13.21 -1.79 -14.03
N ALA A 263 13.17 -1.49 -12.74
CA ALA A 263 13.89 -0.34 -12.19
C ALA A 263 15.40 -0.47 -12.47
N THR A 264 16.02 0.51 -13.13
CA THR A 264 17.46 0.57 -13.38
C THR A 264 18.17 1.56 -12.46
N HIS A 265 17.42 2.29 -11.65
CA HIS A 265 17.91 3.30 -10.72
C HIS A 265 17.45 3.00 -9.29
N PRO A 266 18.29 3.16 -8.25
CA PRO A 266 17.98 2.93 -6.85
C PRO A 266 16.69 3.57 -6.36
N ILE A 267 16.46 4.86 -6.68
CA ILE A 267 15.21 5.54 -6.31
C ILE A 267 14.00 4.82 -6.90
N ASN A 268 14.05 4.41 -8.17
CA ASN A 268 12.94 3.69 -8.79
C ASN A 268 12.73 2.30 -8.18
N ALA A 269 13.80 1.61 -7.75
CA ALA A 269 13.70 0.37 -7.01
C ALA A 269 12.99 0.57 -5.66
N MET A 270 13.39 1.59 -4.90
CA MET A 270 12.74 1.96 -3.63
C MET A 270 11.27 2.33 -3.82
N LEU A 271 10.93 3.15 -4.83
CA LEU A 271 9.55 3.52 -5.14
C LEU A 271 8.70 2.32 -5.52
N ASN A 272 9.23 1.38 -6.31
CA ASN A 272 8.50 0.18 -6.69
C ASN A 272 8.16 -0.69 -5.46
N TYR A 273 9.09 -0.83 -4.52
CA TYR A 273 8.85 -1.54 -3.26
C TYR A 273 7.83 -0.83 -2.38
N ALA A 274 7.95 0.49 -2.24
CA ALA A 274 7.00 1.29 -1.47
C ALA A 274 5.58 1.17 -2.04
N TYR A 275 5.43 1.18 -3.36
CA TYR A 275 4.13 0.95 -4.02
C TYR A 275 3.63 -0.49 -3.89
N ALA A 276 4.53 -1.47 -3.86
CA ALA A 276 4.15 -2.86 -3.60
C ALA A 276 3.58 -3.02 -2.18
N VAL A 277 4.16 -2.36 -1.19
CA VAL A 277 3.64 -2.33 0.18
C VAL A 277 2.29 -1.60 0.24
N LEU A 278 2.17 -0.47 -0.45
CA LEU A 278 0.93 0.31 -0.49
C LEU A 278 -0.22 -0.49 -1.09
N ILE A 279 -0.01 -1.14 -2.24
CA ILE A 279 -1.07 -1.92 -2.90
C ILE A 279 -1.49 -3.12 -2.04
N ALA A 280 -0.53 -3.78 -1.37
CA ALA A 280 -0.80 -4.85 -0.43
C ALA A 280 -1.74 -4.39 0.68
N ARG A 281 -1.39 -3.29 1.33
CA ARG A 281 -2.20 -2.70 2.40
C ARG A 281 -3.58 -2.28 1.91
N THR A 282 -3.65 -1.66 0.73
CA THR A 282 -4.91 -1.23 0.14
C THR A 282 -5.83 -2.42 -0.13
N GLN A 283 -5.30 -3.51 -0.68
CA GLN A 283 -6.10 -4.73 -0.89
C GLN A 283 -6.66 -5.30 0.40
N ILE A 284 -5.85 -5.37 1.47
CA ILE A 284 -6.33 -5.84 2.77
C ILE A 284 -7.50 -4.96 3.24
N ARG A 285 -7.33 -3.64 3.19
CA ARG A 285 -8.40 -2.70 3.61
C ARG A 285 -9.68 -2.87 2.80
N LEU A 286 -9.56 -3.07 1.49
CA LEU A 286 -10.70 -3.28 0.60
C LEU A 286 -11.40 -4.60 0.90
N ILE A 287 -10.65 -5.69 1.07
CA ILE A 287 -11.19 -7.01 1.42
C ILE A 287 -11.91 -6.95 2.77
N VAL A 288 -11.26 -6.38 3.80
CA VAL A 288 -11.88 -6.19 5.12
C VAL A 288 -13.12 -5.30 5.03
N GLY A 289 -13.09 -4.30 4.15
CA GLY A 289 -14.22 -3.45 3.83
C GLY A 289 -15.32 -4.13 3.00
N GLY A 290 -15.16 -5.40 2.56
CA GLY A 290 -16.14 -6.14 1.77
C GLY A 290 -16.17 -5.78 0.29
N TYR A 291 -15.15 -5.10 -0.24
CA TYR A 291 -15.00 -4.82 -1.67
C TYR A 291 -14.22 -5.92 -2.39
N ASP A 292 -14.47 -6.10 -3.69
CA ASP A 292 -13.61 -6.91 -4.54
C ASP A 292 -12.43 -6.06 -5.07
N PRO A 293 -11.18 -6.34 -4.67
CA PRO A 293 -10.02 -5.55 -5.09
C PRO A 293 -9.73 -5.66 -6.59
N THR A 294 -10.32 -6.60 -7.30
CA THR A 294 -10.08 -6.84 -8.72
C THR A 294 -11.01 -6.04 -9.64
N ILE A 295 -12.16 -5.58 -9.14
CA ILE A 295 -13.15 -4.82 -9.90
C ILE A 295 -12.80 -3.34 -9.90
N GLY A 296 -11.78 -2.95 -10.68
CA GLY A 296 -11.37 -1.56 -10.84
C GLY A 296 -12.38 -0.71 -11.60
N ILE A 297 -12.50 0.54 -11.20
CA ILE A 297 -13.36 1.55 -11.83
C ILE A 297 -12.53 2.37 -12.83
N MET A 298 -11.38 2.88 -12.40
CA MET A 298 -10.44 3.61 -13.25
C MET A 298 -9.50 2.65 -14.00
N HIS A 299 -8.95 1.64 -13.30
CA HIS A 299 -8.03 0.65 -13.84
C HIS A 299 -8.78 -0.62 -14.29
N GLU A 300 -9.34 -0.61 -15.50
CA GLU A 300 -10.09 -1.75 -16.05
C GLU A 300 -9.23 -2.83 -16.70
N LYS A 301 -8.05 -2.49 -17.20
CA LYS A 301 -7.26 -3.39 -18.04
C LYS A 301 -6.84 -4.63 -17.25
N ARG A 302 -7.20 -5.80 -17.81
CA ARG A 302 -6.66 -7.08 -17.33
C ARG A 302 -5.14 -7.09 -17.47
N ALA A 303 -4.44 -7.52 -16.45
CA ALA A 303 -3.03 -7.80 -16.59
C ALA A 303 -2.86 -8.89 -17.65
N LEU A 304 -1.89 -8.73 -18.54
CA LEU A 304 -1.55 -9.73 -19.54
C LEU A 304 -1.15 -11.09 -18.92
N ARG A 305 -0.77 -11.08 -17.65
CA ARG A 305 -0.44 -12.25 -16.83
C ARG A 305 -0.88 -12.02 -15.37
N GLY A 306 -1.89 -12.76 -14.93
CA GLY A 306 -2.33 -12.79 -13.53
C GLY A 306 -3.52 -11.87 -13.21
N ILE A 307 -3.91 -11.88 -11.93
CA ILE A 307 -5.02 -11.08 -11.40
C ILE A 307 -4.57 -9.62 -11.29
N ASN A 308 -5.29 -8.71 -11.93
CA ASN A 308 -5.07 -7.29 -11.79
C ASN A 308 -5.94 -6.74 -10.65
N PRO A 309 -5.38 -6.25 -9.55
CA PRO A 309 -6.16 -5.68 -8.46
C PRO A 309 -6.60 -4.25 -8.81
N GLY A 310 -7.45 -4.10 -9.84
CA GLY A 310 -7.82 -2.82 -10.42
C GLY A 310 -8.36 -1.83 -9.43
N PHE A 311 -9.24 -2.26 -8.52
CA PHE A 311 -9.82 -1.39 -7.50
C PHE A 311 -8.80 -0.99 -6.42
N ALA A 312 -7.88 -1.89 -6.09
CA ALA A 312 -6.78 -1.53 -5.21
C ALA A 312 -5.81 -0.54 -5.87
N LEU A 313 -5.59 -0.66 -7.19
CA LEU A 313 -4.85 0.34 -7.95
C LEU A 313 -5.54 1.70 -7.93
N ASP A 314 -6.87 1.75 -8.08
CA ASP A 314 -7.65 2.98 -7.98
C ASP A 314 -7.43 3.66 -6.62
N HIS A 315 -7.63 2.92 -5.54
CA HIS A 315 -7.54 3.45 -4.18
C HIS A 315 -6.11 3.78 -3.71
N MET A 316 -5.09 3.20 -4.34
CA MET A 316 -3.72 3.56 -4.01
C MET A 316 -3.25 4.87 -4.70
N GLU A 317 -3.91 5.32 -5.78
CA GLU A 317 -3.46 6.51 -6.53
C GLU A 317 -3.32 7.76 -5.65
N PRO A 318 -4.29 8.14 -4.81
CA PRO A 318 -4.14 9.28 -3.90
C PRO A 318 -2.98 9.13 -2.90
N MET A 319 -2.66 7.90 -2.54
CA MET A 319 -1.67 7.58 -1.51
C MET A 319 -0.25 7.42 -2.05
N ARG A 320 -0.05 7.37 -3.37
CA ARG A 320 1.29 7.29 -3.98
C ARG A 320 2.21 8.41 -3.52
N PRO A 321 1.82 9.70 -3.59
CA PRO A 321 2.68 10.78 -3.12
C PRO A 321 2.96 10.73 -1.61
N VAL A 322 2.05 10.16 -0.83
CA VAL A 322 2.26 9.96 0.61
C VAL A 322 3.36 8.92 0.86
N VAL A 323 3.32 7.82 0.14
CA VAL A 323 4.34 6.75 0.24
C VAL A 323 5.68 7.18 -0.35
N ASP A 324 5.70 8.06 -1.34
CA ASP A 324 6.91 8.66 -1.88
C ASP A 324 7.76 9.35 -0.79
N ARG A 325 7.11 9.87 0.26
CA ARG A 325 7.78 10.48 1.43
C ARG A 325 8.72 9.51 2.13
N ALA A 326 8.42 8.21 2.10
CA ALA A 326 9.30 7.19 2.67
C ALA A 326 10.65 7.12 1.91
N VAL A 327 10.59 7.17 0.59
CA VAL A 327 11.80 7.17 -0.26
C VAL A 327 12.55 8.50 -0.12
N LEU A 328 11.84 9.63 -0.14
CA LEU A 328 12.43 10.96 0.05
C LEU A 328 13.13 11.08 1.41
N ARG A 329 12.51 10.54 2.47
CA ARG A 329 13.11 10.50 3.81
C ARG A 329 14.39 9.69 3.84
N LEU A 330 14.44 8.55 3.15
CA LEU A 330 15.66 7.76 3.06
C LEU A 330 16.75 8.47 2.26
N VAL A 331 16.41 9.09 1.13
CA VAL A 331 17.38 9.85 0.31
C VAL A 331 17.98 11.01 1.10
N ASP A 332 17.19 11.66 1.93
CA ASP A 332 17.66 12.78 2.77
C ASP A 332 18.58 12.33 3.92
N THR A 333 18.20 11.23 4.61
CA THR A 333 18.82 10.83 5.88
C THR A 333 19.88 9.75 5.77
N VAL A 334 19.93 8.99 4.66
CA VAL A 334 20.82 7.83 4.51
C VAL A 334 21.95 8.12 3.52
N THR A 335 23.16 7.74 3.89
CA THR A 335 24.27 7.64 2.95
C THR A 335 24.32 6.19 2.44
N PHE A 336 24.00 6.01 1.17
CA PHE A 336 23.96 4.69 0.54
C PHE A 336 25.35 4.19 0.16
N THR A 337 25.45 2.90 -0.04
CA THR A 337 26.63 2.21 -0.58
C THR A 337 26.22 1.34 -1.77
N GLY A 338 27.18 0.93 -2.59
CA GLY A 338 26.90 -0.03 -3.65
C GLY A 338 26.45 -1.40 -3.15
N ALA A 339 26.69 -1.75 -1.88
CA ALA A 339 26.23 -2.99 -1.25
C ALA A 339 24.72 -2.96 -0.90
N ASP A 340 24.11 -1.78 -0.85
CA ASP A 340 22.66 -1.65 -0.58
C ASP A 340 21.81 -2.07 -1.78
N PHE A 341 22.43 -2.20 -2.94
CA PHE A 341 21.75 -2.53 -4.19
C PHE A 341 22.51 -3.60 -4.96
N SER A 342 21.78 -4.39 -5.73
CA SER A 342 22.33 -5.34 -6.69
C SER A 342 21.77 -5.08 -8.08
N ILE A 343 22.58 -5.29 -9.11
CA ILE A 343 22.13 -5.24 -10.50
C ILE A 343 22.02 -6.69 -10.98
N GLN A 344 20.84 -7.08 -11.39
CA GLN A 344 20.58 -8.38 -11.96
C GLN A 344 21.14 -8.45 -13.40
N HIS A 345 21.30 -9.65 -13.93
CA HIS A 345 21.81 -9.87 -15.31
C HIS A 345 20.95 -9.17 -16.39
N ASP A 346 19.68 -8.95 -16.11
CA ASP A 346 18.75 -8.21 -16.97
C ASP A 346 18.80 -6.67 -16.78
N GLY A 347 19.74 -6.17 -15.97
CA GLY A 347 19.95 -4.76 -15.68
C GLY A 347 18.98 -4.18 -14.63
N VAL A 348 18.14 -5.00 -13.99
CA VAL A 348 17.22 -4.55 -12.95
C VAL A 348 17.97 -4.32 -11.65
N CYS A 349 17.81 -3.12 -11.08
CA CYS A 349 18.32 -2.73 -9.77
C CYS A 349 17.38 -3.26 -8.68
N ARG A 350 17.93 -4.01 -7.73
CA ARG A 350 17.24 -4.49 -6.53
C ARG A 350 17.90 -3.95 -5.27
N MET A 351 17.12 -3.73 -4.26
CA MET A 351 17.61 -3.40 -2.91
C MET A 351 18.07 -4.67 -2.19
N ASN A 352 19.01 -4.50 -1.27
CA ASN A 352 19.27 -5.53 -0.28
C ASN A 352 18.05 -5.66 0.67
N PRO A 353 17.85 -6.80 1.34
CA PRO A 353 16.67 -7.03 2.17
C PRO A 353 16.54 -6.07 3.35
N GLU A 354 17.64 -5.58 3.91
CA GLU A 354 17.59 -4.63 5.02
C GLU A 354 17.01 -3.28 4.57
N LEU A 355 17.50 -2.74 3.47
CA LEU A 355 16.96 -1.51 2.89
C LEU A 355 15.48 -1.69 2.48
N ALA A 356 15.12 -2.86 1.93
CA ALA A 356 13.73 -3.18 1.59
C ALA A 356 12.82 -3.15 2.84
N ARG A 357 13.27 -3.69 3.98
CA ARG A 357 12.53 -3.60 5.26
C ARG A 357 12.33 -2.15 5.70
N ARG A 358 13.39 -1.34 5.63
CA ARG A 358 13.33 0.09 6.00
C ARG A 358 12.35 0.85 5.12
N VAL A 359 12.39 0.64 3.80
CA VAL A 359 11.42 1.23 2.87
C VAL A 359 9.99 0.82 3.23
N ALA A 360 9.75 -0.48 3.48
CA ALA A 360 8.43 -0.99 3.84
C ALA A 360 7.91 -0.38 5.15
N GLN A 361 8.75 -0.33 6.20
CA GLN A 361 8.37 0.24 7.48
C GLN A 361 8.00 1.72 7.38
N LEU A 362 8.81 2.51 6.67
CA LEU A 362 8.51 3.93 6.46
C LEU A 362 7.26 4.14 5.61
N ALA A 363 7.07 3.36 4.54
CA ALA A 363 5.86 3.41 3.73
C ALA A 363 4.59 3.14 4.57
N LEU A 364 4.65 2.14 5.45
CA LEU A 364 3.56 1.84 6.38
C LEU A 364 3.32 2.95 7.39
N THR A 365 4.37 3.57 7.92
CA THR A 365 4.27 4.69 8.87
C THR A 365 3.56 5.88 8.23
N PHE A 366 4.00 6.34 7.06
CA PHE A 366 3.37 7.46 6.38
C PHE A 366 1.91 7.20 5.99
N THR A 367 1.56 5.97 5.64
CA THR A 367 0.18 5.62 5.31
C THR A 367 -0.76 5.44 6.51
N ARG A 368 -0.25 5.48 7.75
CA ARG A 368 -1.06 5.48 8.98
C ARG A 368 -1.49 6.87 9.41
N GLN A 369 -0.63 7.85 9.16
CA GLN A 369 -0.81 9.23 9.59
C GLN A 369 -1.78 10.03 8.69
N ASN A 370 -2.17 9.45 7.56
CA ASN A 370 -3.14 9.97 6.60
C ASN A 370 -4.30 8.98 6.38
#